data_969e28dbcdf31082b35ce1ad0c407d50
#
_entry.id   969e28dbcdf31082b35ce1ad0c407d50
#
_cell.length_a   1.000
_cell.length_b   1.000
_cell.length_c   1.000
_cell.angle_alpha   90.00
_cell.angle_beta   90.00
_cell.angle_gamma   90.00
#
_symmetry.space_group_name_H-M   'P 1'
#
loop_
_entity.id
_entity.type
_entity.pdbx_description
1 polymer ?
#
loop_
_entity_poly.entity_id
_entity_poly.type
_entity_poly.pdbx_seq_one_letter_code
_entity_poly.pdbx_strand_id
1 'polypeptide(L)'
;VVASRGLGDVYKRQLRRLFWGDYMTPADEDDRPYVEVRDLQLLQNRTEDSLAEFNQTSKKPMELVMFMFAIEHVSRIARVLRMPGGNALLVGVGGSGRQSLSILATEMAGYALFRIEITKSYGMAEWRDDLKKVLIEAGSGDRPLVFLFSDTQIAKEGFVEDINNMLNAGEVPNIFASDEKVAICEKVGPFAKEQF
;
A
#
# COMPACT_ATOMS: atom_id res chain seq x y z
N VAL A 1 -11.11 7.40 -42.64
CA VAL A 1 -11.79 6.93 -41.40
C VAL A 1 -11.11 5.70 -40.81
N VAL A 2 -10.57 4.78 -41.62
CA VAL A 2 -9.86 3.59 -41.14
C VAL A 2 -8.47 3.95 -40.54
N ALA A 3 -7.79 4.93 -41.09
CA ALA A 3 -6.49 5.38 -40.63
C ALA A 3 -6.53 6.04 -39.22
N SER A 4 -7.63 6.71 -38.86
CA SER A 4 -7.77 7.35 -37.54
C SER A 4 -7.99 6.35 -36.41
N ARG A 5 -8.60 5.18 -36.68
CA ARG A 5 -8.73 4.10 -35.68
C ARG A 5 -7.38 3.45 -35.35
N GLY A 6 -6.52 3.26 -36.36
CA GLY A 6 -5.19 2.68 -36.16
C GLY A 6 -4.25 3.57 -35.32
N LEU A 7 -4.25 4.89 -35.57
CA LEU A 7 -3.45 5.83 -34.80
C LEU A 7 -3.90 5.90 -33.32
N GLY A 8 -5.19 5.96 -33.05
CA GLY A 8 -5.73 5.96 -31.69
C GLY A 8 -5.37 4.71 -30.89
N ASP A 9 -5.35 3.54 -31.54
CA ASP A 9 -4.96 2.29 -30.90
C ASP A 9 -3.44 2.19 -30.67
N VAL A 10 -2.63 2.74 -31.58
CA VAL A 10 -1.17 2.83 -31.41
C VAL A 10 -0.82 3.75 -30.24
N TYR A 11 -1.43 4.95 -30.17
CA TYR A 11 -1.23 5.87 -29.02
C TYR A 11 -1.68 5.26 -27.70
N LYS A 12 -2.84 4.59 -27.65
CA LYS A 12 -3.31 3.90 -26.45
C LYS A 12 -2.37 2.78 -26.01
N ARG A 13 -1.80 2.02 -26.95
CA ARG A 13 -0.83 0.97 -26.66
C ARG A 13 0.51 1.55 -26.15
N GLN A 14 0.96 2.66 -26.72
CA GLN A 14 2.17 3.34 -26.29
C GLN A 14 1.99 3.93 -24.88
N LEU A 15 0.87 4.61 -24.60
CA LEU A 15 0.57 5.17 -23.27
C LEU A 15 0.42 4.07 -22.19
N ARG A 16 -0.06 2.88 -22.54
CA ARG A 16 -0.14 1.74 -21.63
C ARG A 16 1.20 1.09 -21.31
N ARG A 17 2.25 1.42 -22.04
CA ARG A 17 3.61 0.91 -21.83
C ARG A 17 4.53 1.92 -21.17
N LEU A 18 3.99 3.03 -20.70
CA LEU A 18 4.73 4.02 -19.92
C LEU A 18 4.66 3.65 -18.45
N PHE A 19 5.80 3.20 -17.91
CA PHE A 19 5.97 2.91 -16.51
C PHE A 19 6.92 3.92 -15.88
N TRP A 20 6.55 4.40 -14.71
CA TRP A 20 7.33 5.30 -13.89
C TRP A 20 7.32 4.79 -12.46
N GLY A 21 8.47 4.76 -11.83
CA GLY A 21 8.58 4.30 -10.45
C GLY A 21 9.99 4.39 -9.91
N ASP A 22 10.13 4.13 -8.64
CA ASP A 22 11.38 4.04 -7.89
C ASP A 22 11.74 2.59 -7.52
N TYR A 23 10.87 1.66 -7.84
CA TYR A 23 10.97 0.23 -7.49
C TYR A 23 11.98 -0.54 -8.35
N MET A 24 12.65 0.11 -9.30
CA MET A 24 13.77 -0.48 -10.03
C MET A 24 15.04 -0.52 -9.17
N THR A 25 15.12 0.31 -8.15
CA THR A 25 16.16 0.29 -7.12
C THR A 25 15.69 -0.56 -5.94
N PRO A 26 16.56 -1.37 -5.30
CA PRO A 26 16.24 -2.13 -4.11
C PRO A 26 15.62 -1.29 -2.99
N ALA A 27 14.78 -1.92 -2.15
CA ALA A 27 14.04 -1.20 -1.11
C ALA A 27 14.92 -0.69 0.05
N ASP A 28 16.09 -1.27 0.22
CA ASP A 28 17.09 -0.95 1.25
C ASP A 28 18.07 0.16 0.82
N GLU A 29 18.00 0.65 -0.42
CA GLU A 29 18.82 1.78 -0.86
C GLU A 29 18.16 3.13 -0.52
N ASP A 30 18.97 4.08 -0.01
CA ASP A 30 18.48 5.41 0.41
C ASP A 30 18.07 6.28 -0.79
N ASP A 31 18.83 6.22 -1.90
CA ASP A 31 18.54 7.00 -3.11
C ASP A 31 17.75 6.17 -4.11
N ARG A 32 16.44 6.37 -4.12
CA ARG A 32 15.49 5.70 -5.03
C ARG A 32 14.85 6.73 -5.97
N PRO A 33 15.50 7.04 -7.09
CA PRO A 33 14.98 8.02 -8.03
C PRO A 33 13.69 7.53 -8.70
N TYR A 34 12.71 8.41 -8.81
CA TYR A 34 11.45 8.14 -9.53
C TYR A 34 11.65 8.41 -11.02
N VAL A 35 11.91 7.36 -11.79
CA VAL A 35 12.32 7.45 -13.20
C VAL A 35 11.40 6.67 -14.14
N GLU A 36 11.50 6.97 -15.43
CA GLU A 36 10.84 6.18 -16.48
C GLU A 36 11.50 4.80 -16.61
N VAL A 37 10.67 3.76 -16.57
CA VAL A 37 11.12 2.39 -16.81
C VAL A 37 10.89 2.04 -18.28
N ARG A 38 11.94 2.02 -19.08
CA ARG A 38 11.90 1.79 -20.53
C ARG A 38 12.00 0.32 -20.89
N ASP A 39 12.72 -0.45 -20.09
CA ASP A 39 12.90 -1.88 -20.30
C ASP A 39 11.83 -2.67 -19.54
N LEU A 40 10.83 -3.17 -20.27
CA LEU A 40 9.73 -3.93 -19.73
C LEU A 40 10.14 -5.34 -19.27
N GLN A 41 11.18 -5.92 -19.88
CA GLN A 41 11.69 -7.22 -19.46
C GLN A 41 12.41 -7.08 -18.11
N LEU A 42 13.21 -6.03 -17.95
CA LEU A 42 13.86 -5.72 -16.69
C LEU A 42 12.82 -5.45 -15.58
N LEU A 43 11.74 -4.71 -15.91
CA LEU A 43 10.63 -4.47 -14.99
C LEU A 43 9.96 -5.78 -14.54
N GLN A 44 9.69 -6.68 -15.48
CA GLN A 44 9.11 -7.98 -15.17
C GLN A 44 10.03 -8.78 -14.25
N ASN A 45 11.31 -8.91 -14.61
CA ASN A 45 12.30 -9.62 -13.80
C ASN A 45 12.38 -9.04 -12.38
N ARG A 46 12.45 -7.70 -12.24
CA ARG A 46 12.51 -7.04 -10.94
C ARG A 46 11.26 -7.31 -10.08
N THR A 47 10.08 -7.35 -10.72
CA THR A 47 8.83 -7.65 -10.02
C THR A 47 8.78 -9.12 -9.58
N GLU A 48 9.28 -10.04 -10.41
CA GLU A 48 9.39 -11.47 -10.08
C GLU A 48 10.42 -11.71 -8.98
N ASP A 49 11.56 -11.03 -9.00
CA ASP A 49 12.58 -11.08 -7.95
C ASP A 49 12.01 -10.60 -6.61
N SER A 50 11.30 -9.48 -6.59
CA SER A 50 10.65 -8.96 -5.37
C SER A 50 9.60 -9.92 -4.83
N LEU A 51 8.86 -10.62 -5.69
CA LEU A 51 7.93 -11.66 -5.27
C LEU A 51 8.68 -12.86 -4.66
N ALA A 52 9.81 -13.25 -5.24
CA ALA A 52 10.64 -14.34 -4.74
C ALA A 52 11.26 -13.97 -3.37
N GLU A 53 11.77 -12.76 -3.21
CA GLU A 53 12.30 -12.22 -1.94
C GLU A 53 11.22 -12.24 -0.85
N PHE A 54 10.01 -11.72 -1.14
CA PHE A 54 8.87 -11.78 -0.24
C PHE A 54 8.55 -13.22 0.17
N ASN A 55 8.50 -14.14 -0.79
CA ASN A 55 8.15 -15.55 -0.52
C ASN A 55 9.17 -16.28 0.33
N GLN A 56 10.45 -15.88 0.32
CA GLN A 56 11.49 -16.45 1.17
C GLN A 56 11.32 -16.07 2.64
N THR A 57 10.82 -14.85 2.90
CA THR A 57 10.69 -14.31 4.25
C THR A 57 9.29 -14.49 4.84
N SER A 58 8.27 -14.61 3.98
CA SER A 58 6.87 -14.65 4.38
C SER A 58 6.43 -16.01 4.88
N LYS A 59 5.68 -16.01 5.99
CA LYS A 59 4.97 -17.22 6.48
C LYS A 59 3.80 -17.64 5.58
N LYS A 60 3.36 -16.76 4.68
CA LYS A 60 2.26 -17.01 3.74
C LYS A 60 2.74 -16.61 2.34
N PRO A 61 3.50 -17.48 1.65
CA PRO A 61 3.98 -17.20 0.31
C PRO A 61 2.81 -17.02 -0.67
N MET A 62 3.04 -16.23 -1.72
CA MET A 62 2.06 -15.93 -2.75
C MET A 62 2.47 -16.59 -4.08
N GLU A 63 1.56 -17.36 -4.68
CA GLU A 63 1.73 -17.88 -6.04
C GLU A 63 1.08 -16.91 -7.02
N LEU A 64 1.89 -16.00 -7.57
CA LEU A 64 1.45 -15.00 -8.54
C LEU A 64 2.21 -15.16 -9.86
N VAL A 65 1.50 -15.02 -10.95
CA VAL A 65 2.10 -14.91 -12.29
C VAL A 65 2.17 -13.43 -12.66
N MET A 66 3.39 -12.92 -12.89
CA MET A 66 3.63 -11.52 -13.24
C MET A 66 3.46 -11.30 -14.75
N PHE A 67 2.21 -11.32 -15.22
CA PHE A 67 1.89 -10.86 -16.57
C PHE A 67 1.72 -9.33 -16.61
N MET A 68 1.86 -8.74 -17.78
CA MET A 68 1.94 -7.28 -17.96
C MET A 68 0.82 -6.51 -17.24
N PHE A 69 -0.42 -7.00 -17.26
CA PHE A 69 -1.53 -6.35 -16.56
C PHE A 69 -1.38 -6.36 -15.04
N ALA A 70 -0.82 -7.44 -14.44
CA ALA A 70 -0.50 -7.49 -13.01
C ALA A 70 0.58 -6.45 -12.66
N ILE A 71 1.62 -6.35 -13.49
CA ILE A 71 2.71 -5.36 -13.34
C ILE A 71 2.16 -3.93 -13.44
N GLU A 72 1.24 -3.65 -14.37
CA GLU A 72 0.56 -2.35 -14.45
C GLU A 72 -0.17 -2.00 -13.14
N HIS A 73 -0.85 -2.97 -12.53
CA HIS A 73 -1.55 -2.75 -11.27
C HIS A 73 -0.60 -2.53 -10.10
N VAL A 74 0.44 -3.35 -9.97
CA VAL A 74 1.50 -3.16 -8.95
C VAL A 74 2.12 -1.77 -9.08
N SER A 75 2.48 -1.36 -10.29
CA SER A 75 3.08 -0.04 -10.55
C SER A 75 2.14 1.12 -10.18
N ARG A 76 0.84 0.97 -10.43
CA ARG A 76 -0.16 1.98 -10.03
C ARG A 76 -0.29 2.06 -8.51
N ILE A 77 -0.32 0.92 -7.81
CA ILE A 77 -0.39 0.89 -6.36
C ILE A 77 0.88 1.50 -5.77
N ALA A 78 2.06 1.08 -6.22
CA ALA A 78 3.35 1.65 -5.77
C ALA A 78 3.40 3.17 -5.94
N ARG A 79 2.89 3.69 -7.07
CA ARG A 79 2.77 5.13 -7.30
C ARG A 79 1.87 5.82 -6.27
N VAL A 80 0.70 5.23 -5.95
CA VAL A 80 -0.21 5.79 -4.94
C VAL A 80 0.44 5.78 -3.56
N LEU A 81 1.13 4.70 -3.18
CA LEU A 81 1.82 4.60 -1.90
C LEU A 81 2.91 5.67 -1.72
N ARG A 82 3.56 6.06 -2.82
CA ARG A 82 4.59 7.12 -2.80
C ARG A 82 4.00 8.54 -2.67
N MET A 83 2.73 8.74 -2.99
CA MET A 83 2.12 10.07 -2.92
C MET A 83 1.84 10.46 -1.46
N PRO A 84 2.12 11.71 -1.04
CA PRO A 84 1.70 12.19 0.26
C PRO A 84 0.20 12.00 0.48
N GLY A 85 -0.20 11.38 1.60
CA GLY A 85 -1.60 11.04 1.87
C GLY A 85 -2.21 10.05 0.86
N GLY A 86 -1.37 9.26 0.17
CA GLY A 86 -1.80 8.33 -0.86
C GLY A 86 -2.63 7.19 -0.31
N ASN A 87 -3.93 7.18 -0.62
CA ASN A 87 -4.85 6.12 -0.28
C ASN A 87 -5.42 5.48 -1.55
N ALA A 88 -5.58 4.17 -1.58
CA ALA A 88 -6.07 3.43 -2.73
C ALA A 88 -7.35 2.66 -2.40
N LEU A 89 -8.39 2.85 -3.21
CA LEU A 89 -9.59 2.00 -3.20
C LEU A 89 -9.53 1.05 -4.41
N LEU A 90 -9.34 -0.24 -4.15
CA LEU A 90 -9.24 -1.26 -5.18
C LEU A 90 -10.55 -2.03 -5.30
N VAL A 91 -11.30 -1.76 -6.37
CA VAL A 91 -12.58 -2.41 -6.67
C VAL A 91 -12.41 -3.46 -7.77
N GLY A 92 -13.04 -4.62 -7.61
CA GLY A 92 -12.99 -5.70 -8.60
C GLY A 92 -13.63 -6.98 -8.08
N VAL A 93 -13.72 -7.97 -8.95
CA VAL A 93 -14.27 -9.30 -8.60
C VAL A 93 -13.38 -10.06 -7.62
N GLY A 94 -13.96 -10.98 -6.85
CA GLY A 94 -13.22 -11.87 -5.97
C GLY A 94 -12.12 -12.64 -6.72
N GLY A 95 -10.98 -12.86 -6.08
CA GLY A 95 -9.85 -13.58 -6.70
C GLY A 95 -9.03 -12.81 -7.74
N SER A 96 -9.29 -11.50 -7.95
CA SER A 96 -8.54 -10.67 -8.92
C SER A 96 -7.12 -10.27 -8.48
N GLY A 97 -6.61 -10.81 -7.39
CA GLY A 97 -5.24 -10.56 -6.91
C GLY A 97 -5.01 -9.21 -6.22
N ARG A 98 -6.05 -8.39 -6.01
CA ARG A 98 -5.91 -7.05 -5.43
C ARG A 98 -5.11 -7.01 -4.13
N GLN A 99 -5.41 -7.90 -3.19
CA GLN A 99 -4.68 -7.98 -1.91
C GLN A 99 -3.22 -8.39 -2.14
N SER A 100 -2.99 -9.43 -2.94
CA SER A 100 -1.64 -9.92 -3.21
C SER A 100 -0.77 -8.89 -3.94
N LEU A 101 -1.35 -8.18 -4.92
CA LEU A 101 -0.63 -7.10 -5.63
C LEU A 101 -0.37 -5.89 -4.72
N SER A 102 -1.27 -5.59 -3.77
CA SER A 102 -1.04 -4.55 -2.76
C SER A 102 0.09 -4.92 -1.81
N ILE A 103 0.13 -6.17 -1.35
CA ILE A 103 1.21 -6.68 -0.50
C ILE A 103 2.55 -6.59 -1.25
N LEU A 104 2.60 -7.05 -2.50
CA LEU A 104 3.81 -6.98 -3.31
C LEU A 104 4.26 -5.52 -3.54
N ALA A 105 3.33 -4.61 -3.86
CA ALA A 105 3.66 -3.20 -4.02
C ALA A 105 4.20 -2.56 -2.73
N THR A 106 3.68 -2.98 -1.56
CA THR A 106 4.16 -2.53 -0.25
C THR A 106 5.59 -3.00 0.00
N GLU A 107 5.89 -4.26 -0.31
CA GLU A 107 7.23 -4.83 -0.21
C GLU A 107 8.23 -4.11 -1.13
N MET A 108 7.87 -3.93 -2.41
CA MET A 108 8.69 -3.20 -3.38
C MET A 108 8.94 -1.75 -2.98
N ALA A 109 8.02 -1.14 -2.23
CA ALA A 109 8.18 0.20 -1.68
C ALA A 109 9.09 0.23 -0.44
N GLY A 110 9.37 -0.90 0.19
CA GLY A 110 10.09 -0.99 1.47
C GLY A 110 9.25 -0.54 2.67
N TYR A 111 7.93 -0.55 2.55
CA TYR A 111 7.01 -0.10 3.60
C TYR A 111 6.60 -1.25 4.51
N ALA A 112 6.29 -0.95 5.76
CA ALA A 112 5.70 -1.92 6.67
C ALA A 112 4.25 -2.21 6.27
N LEU A 113 3.81 -3.45 6.45
CA LEU A 113 2.44 -3.88 6.16
C LEU A 113 1.70 -4.22 7.44
N PHE A 114 0.59 -3.54 7.71
CA PHE A 114 -0.33 -3.89 8.77
C PHE A 114 -1.63 -4.48 8.21
N ARG A 115 -2.06 -5.60 8.77
CA ARG A 115 -3.33 -6.27 8.44
C ARG A 115 -3.99 -6.75 9.71
N ILE A 116 -5.29 -6.52 9.84
CA ILE A 116 -6.06 -7.08 10.96
C ILE A 116 -6.41 -8.54 10.69
N GLU A 117 -6.46 -9.33 11.74
CA GLU A 117 -6.95 -10.70 11.70
C GLU A 117 -8.28 -10.78 12.45
N ILE A 118 -9.37 -10.97 11.69
CA ILE A 118 -10.71 -11.05 12.24
C ILE A 118 -10.92 -12.43 12.88
N THR A 119 -11.19 -12.43 14.17
CA THR A 119 -11.62 -13.62 14.94
C THR A 119 -13.12 -13.60 15.15
N LYS A 120 -13.69 -14.70 15.66
CA LYS A 120 -15.14 -14.78 15.94
C LYS A 120 -15.63 -13.76 16.98
N SER A 121 -14.76 -13.33 17.88
CA SER A 121 -15.03 -12.36 18.94
C SER A 121 -14.59 -10.94 18.59
N TYR A 122 -14.07 -10.70 17.36
CA TYR A 122 -13.56 -9.41 16.96
C TYR A 122 -14.68 -8.37 16.86
N GLY A 123 -14.63 -7.36 17.70
CA GLY A 123 -15.64 -6.30 17.80
C GLY A 123 -15.02 -4.90 17.73
N MET A 124 -15.79 -3.89 18.19
CA MET A 124 -15.35 -2.49 18.16
C MET A 124 -14.16 -2.21 19.09
N ALA A 125 -14.02 -2.96 20.18
CA ALA A 125 -12.91 -2.76 21.11
C ALA A 125 -11.58 -3.19 20.45
N GLU A 126 -11.53 -4.42 19.94
CA GLU A 126 -10.36 -4.96 19.26
C GLU A 126 -10.02 -4.13 18.01
N TRP A 127 -11.03 -3.69 17.26
CA TRP A 127 -10.87 -2.80 16.12
C TRP A 127 -10.17 -1.50 16.50
N ARG A 128 -10.64 -0.83 17.56
CA ARG A 128 -10.04 0.43 18.02
C ARG A 128 -8.64 0.22 18.56
N ASP A 129 -8.38 -0.89 19.23
CA ASP A 129 -7.03 -1.22 19.69
C ASP A 129 -6.06 -1.44 18.53
N ASP A 130 -6.51 -2.09 17.44
CA ASP A 130 -5.70 -2.26 16.24
C ASP A 130 -5.49 -0.95 15.50
N LEU A 131 -6.52 -0.07 15.41
CA LEU A 131 -6.34 1.28 14.86
C LEU A 131 -5.35 2.12 15.67
N LYS A 132 -5.37 2.03 17.01
CA LYS A 132 -4.38 2.68 17.86
C LYS A 132 -2.96 2.21 17.52
N LYS A 133 -2.76 0.89 17.34
CA LYS A 133 -1.45 0.34 16.94
C LYS A 133 -1.01 0.89 15.60
N VAL A 134 -1.90 0.87 14.58
CA VAL A 134 -1.63 1.42 13.24
C VAL A 134 -1.17 2.88 13.32
N LEU A 135 -1.91 3.73 14.04
CA LEU A 135 -1.62 5.15 14.15
C LEU A 135 -0.31 5.43 14.91
N ILE A 136 -0.04 4.68 15.98
CA ILE A 136 1.20 4.80 16.75
C ILE A 136 2.39 4.31 15.92
N GLU A 137 2.27 3.19 15.24
CA GLU A 137 3.34 2.63 14.41
C GLU A 137 3.64 3.52 13.21
N ALA A 138 2.61 4.07 12.57
CA ALA A 138 2.77 5.02 11.47
C ALA A 138 3.48 6.31 11.89
N GLY A 139 3.28 6.78 13.14
CA GLY A 139 3.88 8.02 13.65
C GLY A 139 5.24 7.84 14.34
N SER A 140 5.61 6.62 14.74
CA SER A 140 6.84 6.35 15.50
C SER A 140 7.68 5.20 14.94
N GLY A 141 7.28 4.63 13.80
CA GLY A 141 8.03 3.56 13.14
C GLY A 141 9.17 4.09 12.28
N ASP A 142 10.17 3.25 12.03
CA ASP A 142 11.35 3.57 11.23
C ASP A 142 11.05 3.71 9.72
N ARG A 143 9.90 3.24 9.27
CA ARG A 143 9.49 3.25 7.86
C ARG A 143 7.98 3.47 7.71
N PRO A 144 7.54 4.00 6.56
CA PRO A 144 6.11 4.20 6.28
C PRO A 144 5.31 2.91 6.43
N LEU A 145 4.06 3.03 6.89
CA LEU A 145 3.17 1.92 7.15
C LEU A 145 2.01 1.89 6.15
N VAL A 146 1.73 0.74 5.57
CA VAL A 146 0.55 0.48 4.75
C VAL A 146 -0.46 -0.32 5.56
N PHE A 147 -1.63 0.26 5.78
CA PHE A 147 -2.76 -0.44 6.39
C PHE A 147 -3.63 -1.06 5.27
N LEU A 148 -3.60 -2.38 5.14
CA LEU A 148 -4.39 -3.10 4.16
C LEU A 148 -5.69 -3.63 4.80
N PHE A 149 -6.82 -3.04 4.39
CA PHE A 149 -8.14 -3.38 4.87
C PHE A 149 -9.03 -3.87 3.71
N SER A 150 -9.76 -4.96 3.91
CA SER A 150 -10.59 -5.58 2.88
C SER A 150 -12.05 -5.69 3.30
N ASP A 151 -12.95 -5.80 2.33
CA ASP A 151 -14.38 -5.98 2.51
C ASP A 151 -14.74 -7.19 3.41
N THR A 152 -13.98 -8.27 3.32
CA THR A 152 -14.14 -9.45 4.18
C THR A 152 -13.84 -9.20 5.65
N GLN A 153 -13.20 -8.10 5.98
CA GLN A 153 -12.85 -7.68 7.34
C GLN A 153 -13.90 -6.71 7.94
N ILE A 154 -14.90 -6.30 7.18
CA ILE A 154 -15.96 -5.42 7.64
C ILE A 154 -16.97 -6.25 8.45
N ALA A 155 -16.72 -6.40 9.76
CA ALA A 155 -17.63 -7.09 10.65
C ALA A 155 -18.74 -6.18 11.20
N LYS A 156 -18.49 -4.86 11.25
CA LYS A 156 -19.42 -3.84 11.78
C LYS A 156 -19.35 -2.57 10.95
N GLU A 157 -20.46 -1.85 10.83
CA GLU A 157 -20.56 -0.57 10.11
C GLU A 157 -19.61 0.50 10.68
N GLY A 158 -19.42 0.54 12.00
CA GLY A 158 -18.49 1.45 12.66
C GLY A 158 -17.04 1.33 12.19
N PHE A 159 -16.63 0.18 11.63
CA PHE A 159 -15.28 0.06 11.03
C PHE A 159 -15.13 0.96 9.80
N VAL A 160 -16.17 0.98 8.96
CA VAL A 160 -16.19 1.82 7.75
C VAL A 160 -16.27 3.30 8.12
N GLU A 161 -17.00 3.64 9.18
CA GLU A 161 -17.09 5.00 9.70
C GLU A 161 -15.71 5.51 10.18
N ASP A 162 -14.99 4.71 10.97
CA ASP A 162 -13.65 5.06 11.44
C ASP A 162 -12.65 5.20 10.27
N ILE A 163 -12.71 4.31 9.27
CA ILE A 163 -11.90 4.43 8.03
C ILE A 163 -12.26 5.71 7.27
N ASN A 164 -13.53 6.03 7.13
CA ASN A 164 -13.97 7.25 6.47
C ASN A 164 -13.45 8.51 7.18
N ASN A 165 -13.48 8.53 8.51
CA ASN A 165 -12.92 9.62 9.30
C ASN A 165 -11.40 9.74 9.09
N MET A 166 -10.69 8.63 9.08
CA MET A 166 -9.24 8.60 8.83
C MET A 166 -8.90 9.13 7.43
N LEU A 167 -9.65 8.74 6.40
CA LEU A 167 -9.42 9.17 5.02
C LEU A 167 -9.74 10.66 4.79
N ASN A 168 -10.75 11.21 5.45
CA ASN A 168 -11.21 12.57 5.25
C ASN A 168 -10.55 13.58 6.18
N ALA A 169 -10.41 13.24 7.46
CA ALA A 169 -9.90 14.14 8.50
C ALA A 169 -8.46 13.82 8.95
N GLY A 170 -7.94 12.64 8.56
CA GLY A 170 -6.64 12.15 9.04
C GLY A 170 -6.66 11.70 10.51
N GLU A 171 -7.83 11.65 11.14
CA GLU A 171 -7.98 11.24 12.54
C GLU A 171 -9.25 10.41 12.77
N VAL A 172 -9.24 9.62 13.84
CA VAL A 172 -10.43 8.92 14.33
C VAL A 172 -10.87 9.58 15.63
N PRO A 173 -12.10 10.13 15.70
CA PRO A 173 -12.57 10.86 16.88
C PRO A 173 -12.53 10.01 18.15
N ASN A 174 -11.99 10.58 19.22
CA ASN A 174 -11.96 9.98 20.57
C ASN A 174 -11.32 8.58 20.61
N ILE A 175 -10.38 8.28 19.71
CA ILE A 175 -9.67 6.99 19.72
C ILE A 175 -8.70 6.88 20.90
N PHE A 176 -8.03 7.98 21.25
CA PHE A 176 -7.07 8.04 22.36
C PHE A 176 -7.65 8.81 23.55
N ALA A 177 -7.46 8.26 24.76
CA ALA A 177 -7.71 8.97 26.00
C ALA A 177 -6.67 10.08 26.23
N SER A 178 -6.93 11.00 27.16
CA SER A 178 -6.07 12.17 27.37
C SER A 178 -4.65 11.81 27.85
N ASP A 179 -4.54 10.80 28.70
CA ASP A 179 -3.27 10.26 29.19
C ASP A 179 -2.49 9.51 28.09
N GLU A 180 -3.19 8.75 27.23
CA GLU A 180 -2.60 8.10 26.07
C GLU A 180 -2.02 9.14 25.09
N LYS A 181 -2.72 10.25 24.87
CA LYS A 181 -2.23 11.33 23.99
C LYS A 181 -0.90 11.92 24.49
N VAL A 182 -0.77 12.16 25.78
CA VAL A 182 0.49 12.67 26.38
C VAL A 182 1.64 11.69 26.11
N ALA A 183 1.43 10.40 26.40
CA ALA A 183 2.44 9.36 26.19
C ALA A 183 2.84 9.21 24.70
N ILE A 184 1.86 9.34 23.79
CA ILE A 184 2.12 9.29 22.34
C ILE A 184 2.93 10.52 21.91
N CYS A 185 2.58 11.73 22.36
CA CYS A 185 3.33 12.95 22.04
C CYS A 185 4.78 12.87 22.53
N GLU A 186 5.03 12.30 23.73
CA GLU A 186 6.38 12.08 24.23
C GLU A 186 7.16 11.08 23.36
N LYS A 187 6.51 10.02 22.88
CA LYS A 187 7.12 8.99 22.02
C LYS A 187 7.41 9.51 20.62
N VAL A 188 6.50 10.24 20.00
CA VAL A 188 6.59 10.71 18.60
C VAL A 188 7.38 12.02 18.50
N GLY A 189 7.44 12.81 19.56
CA GLY A 189 8.11 14.13 19.58
C GLY A 189 9.55 14.15 19.08
N PRO A 190 10.42 13.19 19.40
CA PRO A 190 11.77 13.11 18.84
C PRO A 190 11.77 12.98 17.32
N PHE A 191 10.97 12.07 16.78
CA PHE A 191 10.85 11.84 15.31
C PHE A 191 10.32 13.06 14.56
N ALA A 192 9.33 13.75 15.13
CA ALA A 192 8.79 14.97 14.52
C ALA A 192 9.83 16.11 14.45
N LYS A 193 10.74 16.21 15.43
CA LYS A 193 11.81 17.23 15.43
C LYS A 193 12.93 16.96 14.41
N GLU A 194 13.09 15.71 13.97
CA GLU A 194 14.07 15.35 12.95
C GLU A 194 13.53 15.62 11.54
N GLN A 195 12.21 15.69 11.36
CA GLN A 195 11.57 15.88 10.06
C GLN A 195 11.20 17.36 9.75
N PHE A 196 11.17 18.21 10.75
CA PHE A 196 10.83 19.65 10.67
C PHE A 196 11.88 20.53 11.35
#